data_b5825e1bbb9379f9b9199e6e1661aba9
#
_entry.id   b5825e1bbb9379f9b9199e6e1661aba9
#
_cell.length_a   1.000
_cell.length_b   1.000
_cell.length_c   1.000
_cell.angle_alpha   90.00
_cell.angle_beta   90.00
_cell.angle_gamma   90.00
#
_symmetry.space_group_name_H-M   'P 1'
#
loop_
_entity.id
_entity.type
_entity.pdbx_description
1 polymer ?
#
loop_
_entity_poly.entity_id
_entity_poly.type
_entity_poly.pdbx_seq_one_letter_code
_entity_poly.pdbx_strand_id
1 'polypeptide(L)'
;MARSTEAYVSANLFDRGLGYVVFTRFRAGDAEVGVFMVDVYCLGVKDAFFTCASEYEYRRTTLDRLLKPDNRKPLDPPSARKLVERAVAYAEHLGFGPHSDYKQACRVFGGTSAADSTTSFTFGRNGKPFYIQGKSDSFRTCLRVLTQLRARCGDGNFDFLTVSVESEARELERLGFTVRQKVPVPPEEWERLKQTR
;
A
#
# COMPACT_ATOMS: atom_id res chain seq x y z
N MET A 1 -22.24 25.53 5.57
CA MET A 1 -22.49 24.25 4.87
C MET A 1 -21.58 23.20 5.47
N ALA A 2 -22.15 22.06 5.87
CA ALA A 2 -21.36 20.95 6.42
C ALA A 2 -20.39 20.46 5.31
N ARG A 3 -19.11 20.35 5.64
CA ARG A 3 -18.11 19.76 4.75
C ARG A 3 -18.40 18.25 4.70
N SER A 4 -18.90 17.77 3.56
CA SER A 4 -19.08 16.33 3.42
C SER A 4 -17.74 15.68 3.05
N THR A 5 -17.48 14.54 3.65
CA THR A 5 -16.30 13.71 3.37
C THR A 5 -16.78 12.32 2.98
N GLU A 6 -16.05 11.68 2.10
CA GLU A 6 -16.24 10.26 1.80
C GLU A 6 -14.88 9.58 1.64
N ALA A 7 -14.85 8.29 1.85
CA ALA A 7 -13.65 7.52 1.60
C ALA A 7 -13.97 6.14 1.04
N TYR A 8 -13.03 5.62 0.28
CA TYR A 8 -13.09 4.29 -0.33
C TYR A 8 -11.77 3.56 -0.17
N VAL A 9 -11.84 2.26 -0.11
CA VAL A 9 -10.68 1.37 -0.04
C VAL A 9 -10.80 0.27 -1.09
N SER A 10 -9.66 -0.20 -1.61
CA SER A 10 -9.61 -1.40 -2.45
C SER A 10 -10.24 -2.58 -1.74
N ALA A 11 -11.23 -3.23 -2.38
CA ALA A 11 -12.03 -4.28 -1.76
C ALA A 11 -11.20 -5.47 -1.24
N ASN A 12 -10.07 -5.74 -1.89
CA ASN A 12 -9.16 -6.84 -1.62
C ASN A 12 -7.82 -6.40 -0.99
N LEU A 13 -7.77 -5.20 -0.37
CA LEU A 13 -6.54 -4.66 0.21
C LEU A 13 -5.86 -5.65 1.18
N PHE A 14 -6.63 -6.21 2.11
CA PHE A 14 -6.09 -7.11 3.14
C PHE A 14 -5.77 -8.51 2.62
N ASP A 15 -6.43 -8.96 1.54
CA ASP A 15 -6.17 -10.25 0.91
C ASP A 15 -4.90 -10.21 0.04
N ARG A 16 -4.67 -9.06 -0.62
CA ARG A 16 -3.53 -8.86 -1.51
C ARG A 16 -2.34 -8.17 -0.86
N GLY A 17 -2.56 -7.53 0.28
CA GLY A 17 -1.55 -6.74 1.00
C GLY A 17 -1.29 -5.36 0.41
N LEU A 18 -1.75 -5.09 -0.82
CA LEU A 18 -1.54 -3.81 -1.53
C LEU A 18 -2.85 -3.32 -2.14
N GLY A 19 -3.14 -2.05 -1.99
CA GLY A 19 -4.32 -1.41 -2.55
C GLY A 19 -4.34 0.09 -2.32
N TYR A 20 -5.44 0.71 -2.69
CA TYR A 20 -5.61 2.16 -2.56
C TYR A 20 -6.60 2.50 -1.47
N VAL A 21 -6.33 3.60 -0.78
CA VAL A 21 -7.28 4.36 0.02
C VAL A 21 -7.45 5.70 -0.66
N VAL A 22 -8.70 6.05 -0.99
CA VAL A 22 -9.08 7.34 -1.57
C VAL A 22 -9.91 8.05 -0.54
N PHE A 23 -9.48 9.24 -0.14
CA PHE A 23 -10.20 10.11 0.78
C PHE A 23 -10.57 11.40 0.06
N THR A 24 -11.83 11.79 0.15
CA THR A 24 -12.33 12.99 -0.54
C THR A 24 -13.05 13.91 0.42
N ARG A 25 -12.75 15.19 0.28
CA ARG A 25 -13.41 16.28 1.00
C ARG A 25 -14.03 17.24 0.02
N PHE A 26 -15.35 17.43 0.09
CA PHE A 26 -16.07 18.33 -0.78
C PHE A 26 -16.13 19.74 -0.21
N ARG A 27 -15.91 20.73 -1.07
CA ARG A 27 -15.98 22.17 -0.75
C ARG A 27 -16.55 22.94 -1.92
N ALA A 28 -17.71 23.58 -1.74
CA ALA A 28 -18.29 24.52 -2.69
C ALA A 28 -18.33 24.02 -4.16
N GLY A 29 -18.59 22.71 -4.35
CA GLY A 29 -18.65 22.10 -5.69
C GLY A 29 -17.32 21.50 -6.16
N ASP A 30 -16.25 21.64 -5.39
CA ASP A 30 -14.95 21.02 -5.65
C ASP A 30 -14.72 19.79 -4.75
N ALA A 31 -13.99 18.83 -5.26
CA ALA A 31 -13.50 17.64 -4.56
C ALA A 31 -11.98 17.75 -4.37
N GLU A 32 -11.55 17.88 -3.12
CA GLU A 32 -10.16 17.69 -2.72
C GLU A 32 -9.93 16.20 -2.47
N VAL A 33 -9.01 15.58 -3.18
CA VAL A 33 -8.81 14.13 -3.18
C VAL A 33 -7.39 13.77 -2.74
N GLY A 34 -7.27 13.02 -1.66
CA GLY A 34 -6.02 12.36 -1.25
C GLY A 34 -6.06 10.89 -1.63
N VAL A 35 -5.03 10.43 -2.29
CA VAL A 35 -4.88 9.05 -2.72
C VAL A 35 -3.64 8.46 -2.07
N PHE A 36 -3.79 7.28 -1.49
CA PHE A 36 -2.71 6.57 -0.80
C PHE A 36 -2.64 5.13 -1.31
N MET A 37 -1.49 4.75 -1.89
CA MET A 37 -1.18 3.36 -2.16
C MET A 37 -0.64 2.72 -0.89
N VAL A 38 -1.41 1.84 -0.28
CA VAL A 38 -1.12 1.26 1.03
C VAL A 38 -0.71 -0.21 0.88
N ASP A 39 0.45 -0.53 1.42
CA ASP A 39 0.94 -1.88 1.64
C ASP A 39 0.72 -2.23 3.12
N VAL A 40 -0.31 -3.00 3.41
CA VAL A 40 -0.66 -3.41 4.78
C VAL A 40 0.18 -4.58 5.28
N TYR A 41 0.98 -5.20 4.40
CA TYR A 41 1.80 -6.34 4.77
C TYR A 41 3.21 -5.95 5.22
N CYS A 42 3.77 -4.84 4.71
CA CYS A 42 5.16 -4.50 4.99
C CYS A 42 5.48 -3.00 4.92
N LEU A 43 5.29 -2.37 3.77
CA LEU A 43 5.92 -1.09 3.44
C LEU A 43 5.06 0.16 3.74
N GLY A 44 3.84 -0.01 4.27
CA GLY A 44 2.99 1.12 4.63
C GLY A 44 2.52 1.93 3.41
N VAL A 45 2.67 3.25 3.43
CA VAL A 45 2.26 4.10 2.32
C VAL A 45 3.39 4.19 1.28
N LYS A 46 3.27 3.42 0.20
CA LYS A 46 4.27 3.33 -0.88
C LYS A 46 4.18 4.47 -1.89
N ASP A 47 3.01 5.05 -2.05
CA ASP A 47 2.76 6.19 -2.93
C ASP A 47 1.62 7.03 -2.36
N ALA A 48 1.65 8.32 -2.59
CA ALA A 48 0.61 9.22 -2.17
C ALA A 48 0.58 10.47 -3.06
N PHE A 49 -0.60 10.97 -3.36
CA PHE A 49 -0.75 12.25 -4.02
C PHE A 49 -2.02 12.97 -3.60
N PHE A 50 -2.04 14.28 -3.81
CA PHE A 50 -3.18 15.14 -3.59
C PHE A 50 -3.59 15.77 -4.91
N THR A 51 -4.88 15.80 -5.20
CA THR A 51 -5.43 16.47 -6.39
C THR A 51 -6.75 17.15 -6.07
N CYS A 52 -7.17 18.06 -6.94
CA CYS A 52 -8.49 18.70 -6.90
C CYS A 52 -9.18 18.48 -8.24
N ALA A 53 -10.49 18.32 -8.18
CA ALA A 53 -11.36 18.20 -9.35
C ALA A 53 -12.72 18.85 -9.01
N SER A 54 -13.54 19.17 -10.00
CA SER A 54 -14.95 19.45 -9.72
C SER A 54 -15.62 18.19 -9.14
N GLU A 55 -16.64 18.37 -8.29
CA GLU A 55 -17.40 17.22 -7.76
C GLU A 55 -18.00 16.37 -8.88
N TYR A 56 -18.44 17.00 -9.97
CA TYR A 56 -18.95 16.30 -11.14
C TYR A 56 -17.89 15.42 -11.80
N GLU A 57 -16.69 15.94 -12.03
CA GLU A 57 -15.59 15.20 -12.66
C GLU A 57 -15.09 14.08 -11.73
N TYR A 58 -14.99 14.35 -10.45
CA TYR A 58 -14.60 13.35 -9.46
C TYR A 58 -15.53 12.14 -9.48
N ARG A 59 -16.85 12.37 -9.41
CA ARG A 59 -17.84 11.28 -9.38
C ARG A 59 -17.93 10.52 -10.69
N ARG A 60 -17.70 11.20 -11.80
CA ARG A 60 -17.88 10.61 -13.14
C ARG A 60 -16.64 9.85 -13.62
N THR A 61 -15.45 10.30 -13.32
CA THR A 61 -14.23 9.78 -13.93
C THR A 61 -13.09 9.52 -12.95
N THR A 62 -12.84 10.46 -12.03
CA THR A 62 -11.65 10.41 -11.19
C THR A 62 -11.68 9.22 -10.24
N LEU A 63 -12.77 9.01 -9.52
CA LEU A 63 -12.91 7.91 -8.60
C LEU A 63 -12.81 6.55 -9.30
N ASP A 64 -13.46 6.38 -10.46
CA ASP A 64 -13.44 5.12 -11.22
C ASP A 64 -12.07 4.82 -11.83
N ARG A 65 -11.27 5.86 -12.14
CA ARG A 65 -9.87 5.72 -12.56
C ARG A 65 -8.97 5.25 -11.43
N LEU A 66 -9.20 5.74 -10.21
CA LEU A 66 -8.41 5.40 -9.03
C LEU A 66 -8.81 4.05 -8.44
N LEU A 67 -10.11 3.82 -8.34
CA LEU A 67 -10.69 2.59 -7.81
C LEU A 67 -11.89 2.19 -8.66
N LYS A 68 -11.74 1.12 -9.44
CA LYS A 68 -12.83 0.57 -10.25
C LYS A 68 -14.02 0.18 -9.36
N PRO A 69 -15.27 0.34 -9.83
CA PRO A 69 -16.48 0.05 -9.05
C PRO A 69 -16.53 -1.35 -8.44
N ASP A 70 -16.06 -2.36 -9.18
CA ASP A 70 -16.00 -3.76 -8.76
C ASP A 70 -14.90 -4.06 -7.70
N ASN A 71 -13.96 -3.16 -7.54
CA ASN A 71 -12.84 -3.29 -6.60
C ASN A 71 -12.80 -2.17 -5.56
N ARG A 72 -13.93 -1.57 -5.22
CA ARG A 72 -13.97 -0.55 -4.14
C ARG A 72 -15.03 -0.85 -3.12
N LYS A 73 -14.72 -0.55 -1.87
CA LYS A 73 -15.66 -0.57 -0.76
C LYS A 73 -15.68 0.81 -0.09
N PRO A 74 -16.85 1.31 0.31
CA PRO A 74 -16.92 2.51 1.15
C PRO A 74 -16.27 2.22 2.49
N LEU A 75 -15.60 3.22 3.02
CA LEU A 75 -15.01 3.20 4.36
C LEU A 75 -15.34 4.52 5.03
N ASP A 76 -15.73 4.50 6.31
CA ASP A 76 -16.00 5.75 7.00
C ASP A 76 -14.72 6.60 7.09
N PRO A 77 -14.83 7.92 6.96
CA PRO A 77 -13.67 8.81 6.89
C PRO A 77 -12.70 8.70 8.07
N PRO A 78 -13.15 8.61 9.36
CA PRO A 78 -12.25 8.32 10.48
C PRO A 78 -11.46 7.03 10.32
N SER A 79 -12.11 5.94 9.88
CA SER A 79 -11.46 4.66 9.66
C SER A 79 -10.47 4.70 8.49
N ALA A 80 -10.79 5.43 7.43
CA ALA A 80 -9.87 5.60 6.30
C ALA A 80 -8.59 6.33 6.74
N ARG A 81 -8.72 7.42 7.49
CA ARG A 81 -7.57 8.12 8.09
C ARG A 81 -6.77 7.20 9.01
N LYS A 82 -7.47 6.50 9.91
CA LYS A 82 -6.83 5.56 10.85
C LYS A 82 -6.06 4.46 10.13
N LEU A 83 -6.62 3.88 9.06
CA LEU A 83 -5.96 2.85 8.25
C LEU A 83 -4.63 3.37 7.68
N VAL A 84 -4.66 4.54 7.06
CA VAL A 84 -3.46 5.16 6.45
C VAL A 84 -2.40 5.47 7.51
N GLU A 85 -2.77 6.12 8.63
CA GLU A 85 -1.84 6.46 9.71
C GLU A 85 -1.24 5.22 10.38
N ARG A 86 -2.05 4.19 10.61
CA ARG A 86 -1.57 2.93 11.21
C ARG A 86 -0.67 2.13 10.26
N ALA A 87 -0.92 2.18 8.95
CA ALA A 87 -0.04 1.57 7.95
C ALA A 87 1.35 2.24 7.97
N VAL A 88 1.40 3.57 8.06
CA VAL A 88 2.67 4.30 8.21
C VAL A 88 3.37 3.90 9.50
N ALA A 89 2.68 3.95 10.64
CA ALA A 89 3.27 3.59 11.93
C ALA A 89 3.80 2.14 11.95
N TYR A 90 3.10 1.20 11.31
CA TYR A 90 3.55 -0.18 11.16
C TYR A 90 4.85 -0.27 10.35
N ALA A 91 4.92 0.41 9.20
CA ALA A 91 6.12 0.42 8.36
C ALA A 91 7.31 1.13 9.04
N GLU A 92 7.07 2.22 9.76
CA GLU A 92 8.09 2.94 10.54
C GLU A 92 8.70 2.04 11.63
N HIS A 93 7.88 1.20 12.28
CA HIS A 93 8.39 0.20 13.23
C HIS A 93 9.35 -0.79 12.55
N LEU A 94 9.12 -1.13 11.29
CA LEU A 94 9.98 -1.96 10.47
C LEU A 94 11.18 -1.19 9.86
N GLY A 95 11.23 0.15 10.06
CA GLY A 95 12.29 1.02 9.56
C GLY A 95 12.06 1.57 8.16
N PHE A 96 10.81 1.57 7.68
CA PHE A 96 10.42 2.15 6.40
C PHE A 96 9.61 3.41 6.59
N GLY A 97 10.03 4.52 5.98
CA GLY A 97 9.25 5.77 5.96
C GLY A 97 8.18 5.76 4.86
N PRO A 98 7.15 6.59 4.99
CA PRO A 98 6.15 6.76 3.94
C PRO A 98 6.72 7.50 2.72
N HIS A 99 5.98 7.46 1.60
CA HIS A 99 6.28 8.24 0.40
C HIS A 99 6.47 9.73 0.71
N SER A 100 7.32 10.42 -0.04
CA SER A 100 7.64 11.85 0.17
C SER A 100 6.40 12.75 0.19
N ASP A 101 5.41 12.45 -0.66
CA ASP A 101 4.20 13.25 -0.82
C ASP A 101 3.10 12.90 0.20
N TYR A 102 3.37 11.95 1.10
CA TYR A 102 2.43 11.55 2.15
C TYR A 102 1.91 12.74 2.97
N LYS A 103 2.82 13.60 3.42
CA LYS A 103 2.45 14.79 4.22
C LYS A 103 1.53 15.74 3.45
N GLN A 104 1.77 15.90 2.16
CA GLN A 104 0.92 16.73 1.30
C GLN A 104 -0.46 16.10 1.11
N ALA A 105 -0.51 14.80 0.82
CA ALA A 105 -1.77 14.06 0.65
C ALA A 105 -2.62 14.07 1.93
N CYS A 106 -2.02 14.00 3.11
CA CYS A 106 -2.72 14.04 4.39
C CYS A 106 -3.51 15.34 4.64
N ARG A 107 -3.25 16.41 3.89
CA ARG A 107 -4.04 17.68 3.99
C ARG A 107 -5.52 17.45 3.69
N VAL A 108 -5.85 16.40 2.93
CA VAL A 108 -7.24 16.03 2.63
C VAL A 108 -8.05 15.67 3.88
N PHE A 109 -7.41 15.10 4.89
CA PHE A 109 -8.11 14.66 6.11
C PHE A 109 -8.76 15.83 6.87
N GLY A 110 -8.18 17.04 6.79
CA GLY A 110 -8.72 18.22 7.45
C GLY A 110 -8.98 17.99 8.94
N GLY A 111 -10.22 18.20 9.37
CA GLY A 111 -10.62 18.02 10.76
C GLY A 111 -11.12 16.61 11.11
N THR A 112 -11.11 15.64 10.18
CA THR A 112 -11.46 14.25 10.47
C THR A 112 -10.45 13.65 11.44
N SER A 113 -10.89 13.05 12.54
CA SER A 113 -10.01 12.43 13.55
C SER A 113 -9.97 10.91 13.39
N ALA A 114 -8.79 10.32 13.37
CA ALA A 114 -8.63 8.87 13.40
C ALA A 114 -9.11 8.25 14.74
N ALA A 115 -9.13 9.04 15.81
CA ALA A 115 -9.60 8.60 17.13
C ALA A 115 -11.12 8.35 17.18
N ASP A 116 -11.88 8.94 16.24
CA ASP A 116 -13.32 8.74 16.14
C ASP A 116 -13.70 7.37 15.56
N SER A 117 -12.69 6.62 15.05
CA SER A 117 -12.90 5.28 14.52
C SER A 117 -12.72 4.20 15.58
N THR A 118 -13.71 3.30 15.68
CA THR A 118 -13.63 2.07 16.50
C THR A 118 -13.05 0.88 15.71
N THR A 119 -12.85 1.01 14.40
CA THR A 119 -12.35 -0.06 13.53
C THR A 119 -10.91 -0.43 13.90
N SER A 120 -10.63 -1.73 13.97
CA SER A 120 -9.29 -2.26 14.14
C SER A 120 -8.77 -2.80 12.80
N PHE A 121 -7.50 -2.58 12.53
CA PHE A 121 -6.82 -3.07 11.34
C PHE A 121 -5.64 -3.97 11.73
N THR A 122 -5.48 -5.08 11.02
CA THR A 122 -4.36 -6.00 11.19
C THR A 122 -3.34 -5.77 10.08
N PHE A 123 -2.06 -5.73 10.45
CA PHE A 123 -0.94 -5.56 9.52
C PHE A 123 -0.05 -6.79 9.51
N GLY A 124 0.68 -6.96 8.42
CA GLY A 124 1.42 -8.18 8.15
C GLY A 124 0.53 -9.29 7.60
N ARG A 125 1.13 -10.37 7.17
CA ARG A 125 0.44 -11.58 6.73
C ARG A 125 0.70 -12.69 7.75
N ASN A 126 -0.36 -13.30 8.29
CA ASN A 126 -0.24 -14.33 9.33
C ASN A 126 0.60 -13.88 10.54
N GLY A 127 0.47 -12.61 10.94
CA GLY A 127 1.18 -12.04 12.08
C GLY A 127 2.64 -11.67 11.83
N LYS A 128 3.13 -11.76 10.60
CA LYS A 128 4.51 -11.41 10.23
C LYS A 128 4.54 -10.38 9.10
N PRO A 129 5.56 -9.51 9.05
CA PRO A 129 5.81 -8.72 7.86
C PRO A 129 5.99 -9.63 6.64
N PHE A 130 5.36 -9.26 5.53
CA PHE A 130 5.47 -10.00 4.28
C PHE A 130 5.77 -9.06 3.13
N TYR A 131 7.02 -9.07 2.68
CA TYR A 131 7.44 -8.27 1.54
C TYR A 131 7.08 -8.96 0.22
N ILE A 132 6.37 -8.25 -0.64
CA ILE A 132 6.11 -8.65 -2.02
C ILE A 132 6.82 -7.67 -2.95
N GLN A 133 7.75 -8.19 -3.75
CA GLN A 133 8.47 -7.37 -4.73
C GLN A 133 7.49 -6.72 -5.71
N GLY A 134 7.58 -5.40 -5.82
CA GLY A 134 6.84 -4.63 -6.82
C GLY A 134 7.46 -4.76 -8.21
N LYS A 135 6.68 -4.48 -9.26
CA LYS A 135 7.16 -4.50 -10.65
C LYS A 135 8.41 -3.63 -10.92
N SER A 136 8.47 -2.50 -10.26
CA SER A 136 9.55 -1.52 -10.40
C SER A 136 10.70 -1.75 -9.43
N ASP A 137 10.58 -2.73 -8.52
CA ASP A 137 11.60 -3.00 -7.53
C ASP A 137 12.76 -3.77 -8.19
N SER A 138 13.92 -3.15 -8.25
CA SER A 138 15.15 -3.84 -8.66
C SER A 138 15.56 -4.85 -7.60
N PHE A 139 16.42 -5.80 -7.96
CA PHE A 139 17.02 -6.74 -7.01
C PHE A 139 17.73 -6.02 -5.85
N ARG A 140 18.42 -4.91 -6.15
CA ARG A 140 19.04 -4.05 -5.12
C ARG A 140 18.00 -3.50 -4.14
N THR A 141 16.83 -3.09 -4.63
CA THR A 141 15.73 -2.64 -3.78
C THR A 141 15.23 -3.78 -2.88
N CYS A 142 15.06 -4.97 -3.44
CA CYS A 142 14.67 -6.16 -2.68
C CYS A 142 15.67 -6.46 -1.57
N LEU A 143 16.96 -6.51 -1.88
CA LEU A 143 18.03 -6.76 -0.90
C LEU A 143 17.99 -5.74 0.24
N ARG A 144 17.82 -4.46 -0.08
CA ARG A 144 17.71 -3.40 0.93
C ARG A 144 16.53 -3.63 1.87
N VAL A 145 15.35 -3.98 1.32
CA VAL A 145 14.16 -4.26 2.11
C VAL A 145 14.36 -5.49 2.99
N LEU A 146 14.87 -6.59 2.44
CA LEU A 146 15.11 -7.83 3.18
C LEU A 146 16.16 -7.65 4.28
N THR A 147 17.23 -6.93 4.01
CA THR A 147 18.25 -6.59 5.02
C THR A 147 17.66 -5.76 6.15
N GLN A 148 16.82 -4.77 5.82
CA GLN A 148 16.14 -3.95 6.82
C GLN A 148 15.18 -4.78 7.68
N LEU A 149 14.37 -5.66 7.06
CA LEU A 149 13.47 -6.56 7.79
C LEU A 149 14.25 -7.50 8.73
N ARG A 150 15.36 -8.08 8.25
CA ARG A 150 16.23 -8.91 9.10
C ARG A 150 16.76 -8.12 10.29
N ALA A 151 17.22 -6.91 10.09
CA ALA A 151 17.75 -6.06 11.16
C ALA A 151 16.69 -5.70 12.22
N ARG A 152 15.43 -5.54 11.81
CA ARG A 152 14.33 -5.15 12.71
C ARG A 152 13.60 -6.30 13.36
N CYS A 153 13.38 -7.38 12.62
CA CYS A 153 12.56 -8.50 13.06
C CYS A 153 13.37 -9.74 13.47
N GLY A 154 14.60 -9.86 13.00
CA GLY A 154 15.41 -11.08 13.09
C GLY A 154 15.02 -12.12 12.03
N ASP A 155 15.91 -13.10 11.84
CA ASP A 155 15.71 -14.19 10.89
C ASP A 155 14.47 -15.03 11.23
N GLY A 156 13.70 -15.39 10.20
CA GLY A 156 12.48 -16.22 10.35
C GLY A 156 11.24 -15.48 10.85
N ASN A 157 11.35 -14.21 11.22
CA ASN A 157 10.23 -13.40 11.70
C ASN A 157 9.59 -12.51 10.63
N PHE A 158 9.97 -12.69 9.38
CA PHE A 158 9.33 -12.10 8.20
C PHE A 158 9.34 -13.08 7.04
N ASP A 159 8.45 -12.89 6.10
CA ASP A 159 8.39 -13.67 4.87
C ASP A 159 8.54 -12.72 3.66
N PHE A 160 8.90 -13.28 2.51
CA PHE A 160 9.02 -12.50 1.28
C PHE A 160 8.68 -13.31 0.04
N LEU A 161 8.22 -12.61 -0.98
CA LEU A 161 8.03 -13.11 -2.33
C LEU A 161 8.80 -12.20 -3.30
N THR A 162 9.82 -12.75 -3.92
CA THR A 162 10.60 -12.06 -4.95
C THR A 162 10.52 -12.82 -6.26
N VAL A 163 10.58 -12.08 -7.34
CA VAL A 163 10.68 -12.62 -8.68
C VAL A 163 12.11 -12.41 -9.12
N SER A 164 12.92 -13.45 -9.05
CA SER A 164 14.35 -13.38 -9.29
C SER A 164 14.79 -14.41 -10.32
N VAL A 165 15.82 -14.06 -11.09
CA VAL A 165 16.56 -15.03 -11.89
C VAL A 165 17.41 -15.93 -11.00
N GLU A 166 17.87 -17.06 -11.50
CA GLU A 166 18.59 -18.05 -10.69
C GLU A 166 19.83 -17.48 -9.97
N SER A 167 20.57 -16.57 -10.63
CA SER A 167 21.73 -15.91 -10.03
C SER A 167 21.36 -15.06 -8.81
N GLU A 168 20.22 -14.35 -8.85
CA GLU A 168 19.72 -13.53 -7.75
C GLU A 168 19.22 -14.39 -6.60
N ALA A 169 18.56 -15.52 -6.91
CA ALA A 169 18.14 -16.48 -5.90
C ALA A 169 19.33 -17.09 -5.14
N ARG A 170 20.39 -17.45 -5.86
CA ARG A 170 21.65 -17.93 -5.26
C ARG A 170 22.32 -16.87 -4.40
N GLU A 171 22.26 -15.59 -4.81
CA GLU A 171 22.81 -14.49 -4.03
C GLU A 171 22.03 -14.28 -2.73
N LEU A 172 20.70 -14.40 -2.74
CA LEU A 172 19.88 -14.38 -1.52
C LEU A 172 20.28 -15.51 -0.56
N GLU A 173 20.46 -16.73 -1.08
CA GLU A 173 20.90 -17.89 -0.28
C GLU A 173 22.31 -17.67 0.29
N ARG A 174 23.26 -17.15 -0.52
CA ARG A 174 24.62 -16.81 -0.06
C ARG A 174 24.62 -15.77 1.06
N LEU A 175 23.68 -14.83 1.02
CA LEU A 175 23.47 -13.84 2.07
C LEU A 175 22.68 -14.39 3.27
N GLY A 176 22.35 -15.68 3.28
CA GLY A 176 21.69 -16.36 4.42
C GLY A 176 20.16 -16.18 4.45
N PHE A 177 19.52 -15.73 3.35
CA PHE A 177 18.06 -15.73 3.28
C PHE A 177 17.54 -17.12 2.90
N THR A 178 16.51 -17.60 3.60
CA THR A 178 15.90 -18.89 3.29
C THR A 178 14.94 -18.76 2.12
N VAL A 179 15.32 -19.24 0.95
CA VAL A 179 14.46 -19.34 -0.24
C VAL A 179 13.73 -20.66 -0.22
N ARG A 180 12.43 -20.69 0.16
CA ARG A 180 11.66 -21.92 0.39
C ARG A 180 11.13 -22.57 -0.88
N GLN A 181 10.87 -21.79 -1.93
CA GLN A 181 10.26 -22.30 -3.16
C GLN A 181 10.84 -21.54 -4.36
N LYS A 182 11.43 -22.30 -5.28
CA LYS A 182 11.84 -21.82 -6.59
C LYS A 182 10.80 -22.34 -7.59
N VAL A 183 9.87 -21.49 -8.00
CA VAL A 183 8.97 -21.83 -9.12
C VAL A 183 9.65 -21.23 -10.37
N PRO A 184 10.12 -22.07 -11.30
CA PRO A 184 10.57 -21.56 -12.58
C PRO A 184 9.37 -20.93 -13.27
N VAL A 185 9.37 -19.61 -13.40
CA VAL A 185 8.37 -18.89 -14.19
C VAL A 185 8.85 -18.93 -15.63
N PRO A 186 8.11 -19.55 -16.57
CA PRO A 186 8.47 -19.52 -17.97
C PRO A 186 8.60 -18.08 -18.48
N PRO A 187 9.53 -17.77 -19.37
CA PRO A 187 9.73 -16.41 -19.89
C PRO A 187 8.46 -15.73 -20.39
N GLU A 188 7.54 -16.51 -20.96
CA GLU A 188 6.25 -16.04 -21.47
C GLU A 188 5.28 -15.62 -20.35
N GLU A 189 5.34 -16.28 -19.21
CA GLU A 189 4.53 -15.96 -18.05
C GLU A 189 5.08 -14.74 -17.29
N TRP A 190 6.38 -14.49 -17.39
CA TRP A 190 7.04 -13.30 -16.91
C TRP A 190 6.47 -12.02 -17.55
N GLU A 191 6.30 -12.01 -18.87
CA GLU A 191 5.73 -10.87 -19.57
C GLU A 191 4.25 -10.67 -19.21
N ARG A 192 3.50 -11.73 -19.00
CA ARG A 192 2.11 -11.65 -18.49
C ARG A 192 2.05 -11.09 -17.06
N LEU A 193 2.90 -11.56 -16.16
CA LEU A 193 2.94 -11.05 -14.78
C LEU A 193 3.36 -9.58 -14.72
N LYS A 194 4.17 -9.10 -15.67
CA LYS A 194 4.48 -7.69 -15.83
C LYS A 194 3.31 -6.86 -16.38
N GLN A 195 2.40 -7.44 -17.15
CA GLN A 195 1.27 -6.73 -17.76
C GLN A 195 0.00 -6.71 -16.89
N THR A 196 -0.14 -7.62 -15.94
CA THR A 196 -1.40 -7.86 -15.19
C THR A 196 -1.41 -7.21 -13.78
N ARG A 197 -0.43 -6.38 -13.47
CA ARG A 197 -0.35 -5.69 -12.16
C ARG A 197 -0.54 -4.21 -12.29
#